data_7acc109d28d4cc47918fce3cfa25ec1b
#
_entry.id   7acc109d28d4cc47918fce3cfa25ec1b
#
_cell.length_a   1.000
_cell.length_b   1.000
_cell.length_c   1.000
_cell.angle_alpha   90.00
_cell.angle_beta   90.00
_cell.angle_gamma   90.00
#
_symmetry.space_group_name_H-M   'P 1'
#
loop_
_entity.id
_entity.type
_entity.pdbx_description
1 polymer ?
#
loop_
_entity_poly.entity_id
_entity_poly.type
_entity_poly.pdbx_seq_one_letter_code
_entity_poly.pdbx_strand_id
1 'polypeptide(L)'
;ARNICFMAGYKEHYDSQIREQHYRLAMEELGLPVYENSIFYGDMWKGKGEQAYEFFFSAESHRPEATVCANDFMARALTIALEKHGILVPQDVMVSGVDNSPESREVLPQLTSIAIDNVTMAKEAVYLVRDLLEGVPRERNIYVPAKILFRESTKDCTDREDKRSDEIYQKLIETREKHNRQSYFSMDMDGCTDYAEMKQIVAKNLYLLGTCKEFYLGLLGEEKDHIRYFKQDITSYAKLGMAIRDDQMLNVSGERFRQKDLLPEEVCDDSWKVYYLRVLHNREKNFGYAIVQFENPLDGPDEFYHDWNLTLSQTINNFYTTKYLIRLNQELRRDMERYLSI
;
A
#
# COMPACT_ATOMS: atom_id res chain seq x y z
N ALA A 1 14.38 -11.27 30.05
CA ALA A 1 13.00 -10.90 30.36
C ALA A 1 12.26 -12.09 30.96
N ARG A 2 11.52 -11.87 32.04
CA ARG A 2 10.66 -12.87 32.66
C ARG A 2 9.19 -12.57 32.46
N ASN A 3 8.83 -11.29 32.40
CA ASN A 3 7.50 -10.82 32.03
C ASN A 3 7.50 -10.37 30.55
N ILE A 4 6.99 -11.22 29.69
CA ILE A 4 6.91 -10.97 28.26
C ILE A 4 5.44 -10.85 27.88
N CYS A 5 5.06 -9.77 27.22
CA CYS A 5 3.71 -9.54 26.72
C CYS A 5 3.65 -9.66 25.20
N PHE A 6 2.45 -9.88 24.69
CA PHE A 6 2.20 -10.04 23.26
C PHE A 6 1.13 -9.04 22.77
N MET A 7 1.49 -8.23 21.78
CA MET A 7 0.54 -7.38 21.06
C MET A 7 0.11 -8.11 19.79
N ALA A 8 -1.03 -8.82 19.87
CA ALA A 8 -1.67 -9.54 18.77
C ALA A 8 -2.34 -8.57 17.78
N GLY A 9 -2.70 -9.06 16.60
CA GLY A 9 -3.56 -8.33 15.66
C GLY A 9 -5.04 -8.48 15.98
N TYR A 10 -5.90 -8.42 14.97
CA TYR A 10 -7.34 -8.67 15.15
C TYR A 10 -7.61 -10.06 15.72
N LYS A 11 -8.47 -10.15 16.73
CA LYS A 11 -8.74 -11.40 17.48
C LYS A 11 -9.27 -12.53 16.59
N GLU A 12 -10.10 -12.20 15.61
CA GLU A 12 -10.72 -13.16 14.69
C GLU A 12 -9.84 -13.51 13.49
N HIS A 13 -8.71 -12.80 13.30
CA HIS A 13 -7.84 -13.03 12.16
C HIS A 13 -6.98 -14.27 12.37
N TYR A 14 -6.94 -15.15 11.38
CA TYR A 14 -6.24 -16.44 11.44
C TYR A 14 -4.76 -16.28 11.85
N ASP A 15 -4.02 -15.36 11.19
CA ASP A 15 -2.59 -15.15 11.50
C ASP A 15 -2.37 -14.65 12.93
N SER A 16 -3.30 -13.83 13.45
CA SER A 16 -3.23 -13.37 14.85
C SER A 16 -3.38 -14.53 15.84
N GLN A 17 -4.33 -15.42 15.55
CA GLN A 17 -4.58 -16.60 16.38
C GLN A 17 -3.40 -17.57 16.38
N ILE A 18 -2.81 -17.80 15.20
CA ILE A 18 -1.62 -18.67 15.06
C ILE A 18 -0.42 -18.04 15.80
N ARG A 19 -0.17 -16.74 15.66
CA ARG A 19 0.93 -16.05 16.36
C ARG A 19 0.72 -16.06 17.86
N GLU A 20 -0.51 -15.85 18.34
CA GLU A 20 -0.84 -15.97 19.76
C GLU A 20 -0.62 -17.39 20.29
N GLN A 21 -1.06 -18.40 19.57
CA GLN A 21 -0.82 -19.80 19.94
C GLN A 21 0.66 -20.10 20.09
N HIS A 22 1.50 -19.66 19.15
CA HIS A 22 2.94 -19.88 19.23
C HIS A 22 3.60 -19.05 20.36
N TYR A 23 3.11 -17.83 20.63
CA TYR A 23 3.54 -17.10 21.82
C TYR A 23 3.26 -17.87 23.10
N ARG A 24 2.06 -18.42 23.27
CA ARG A 24 1.70 -19.24 24.45
C ARG A 24 2.55 -20.49 24.57
N LEU A 25 2.80 -21.19 23.48
CA LEU A 25 3.69 -22.37 23.44
C LEU A 25 5.13 -22.00 23.85
N ALA A 26 5.66 -20.91 23.31
CA ALA A 26 7.00 -20.45 23.66
C ALA A 26 7.11 -20.07 25.15
N MET A 27 6.09 -19.42 25.71
CA MET A 27 6.05 -19.11 27.14
C MET A 27 6.02 -20.38 28.02
N GLU A 28 5.25 -21.37 27.61
CA GLU A 28 5.19 -22.69 28.27
C GLU A 28 6.55 -23.41 28.22
N GLU A 29 7.19 -23.47 27.05
CA GLU A 29 8.51 -24.08 26.86
C GLU A 29 9.59 -23.39 27.72
N LEU A 30 9.48 -22.08 27.91
CA LEU A 30 10.39 -21.29 28.75
C LEU A 30 10.04 -21.36 30.25
N GLY A 31 8.94 -21.99 30.61
CA GLY A 31 8.44 -22.02 31.99
C GLY A 31 8.03 -20.64 32.53
N LEU A 32 7.59 -19.74 31.64
CA LEU A 32 7.17 -18.38 31.95
C LEU A 32 5.65 -18.27 32.04
N PRO A 33 5.09 -17.50 32.98
CA PRO A 33 3.65 -17.34 33.08
C PRO A 33 3.07 -16.45 31.99
N VAL A 34 1.86 -16.79 31.57
CA VAL A 34 1.00 -15.90 30.74
C VAL A 34 -0.14 -15.43 31.66
N TYR A 35 -0.15 -14.14 31.96
CA TYR A 35 -1.20 -13.52 32.77
C TYR A 35 -2.39 -13.10 31.90
N GLU A 36 -3.51 -12.75 32.51
CA GLU A 36 -4.71 -12.29 31.82
C GLU A 36 -4.45 -11.01 30.98
N ASN A 37 -3.57 -10.14 31.48
CA ASN A 37 -3.12 -8.91 30.83
C ASN A 37 -1.84 -9.05 29.99
N SER A 38 -1.40 -10.27 29.68
CA SER A 38 -0.21 -10.48 28.84
C SER A 38 -0.49 -10.31 27.34
N ILE A 39 -1.75 -10.29 26.90
CA ILE A 39 -2.12 -10.24 25.50
C ILE A 39 -3.07 -9.09 25.22
N PHE A 40 -2.66 -8.17 24.34
CA PHE A 40 -3.48 -7.08 23.83
C PHE A 40 -3.80 -7.30 22.35
N TYR A 41 -5.06 -7.08 21.96
CA TYR A 41 -5.49 -7.20 20.56
C TYR A 41 -5.52 -5.84 19.86
N GLY A 42 -4.57 -5.66 18.96
CA GLY A 42 -4.42 -4.49 18.12
C GLY A 42 -5.24 -4.55 16.82
N ASP A 43 -4.80 -3.78 15.83
CA ASP A 43 -5.49 -3.59 14.56
C ASP A 43 -4.63 -3.94 13.33
N MET A 44 -3.52 -4.64 13.51
CA MET A 44 -2.50 -4.90 12.48
C MET A 44 -1.91 -3.63 11.85
N TRP A 45 -2.20 -2.45 12.43
CA TRP A 45 -1.82 -1.14 11.92
C TRP A 45 -1.29 -0.22 13.04
N LYS A 46 -1.35 1.09 12.84
CA LYS A 46 -0.73 2.11 13.72
C LYS A 46 -1.70 2.68 14.78
N GLY A 47 -2.98 2.30 14.74
CA GLY A 47 -4.04 2.99 15.48
C GLY A 47 -4.12 2.67 16.97
N LYS A 48 -3.48 1.61 17.45
CA LYS A 48 -3.69 1.06 18.79
C LYS A 48 -2.49 1.22 19.75
N GLY A 49 -1.49 2.04 19.43
CA GLY A 49 -0.28 2.20 20.25
C GLY A 49 -0.56 2.72 21.65
N GLU A 50 -1.37 3.78 21.78
CA GLU A 50 -1.75 4.35 23.09
C GLU A 50 -2.58 3.37 23.92
N GLN A 51 -3.57 2.70 23.33
CA GLN A 51 -4.36 1.70 24.04
C GLN A 51 -3.52 0.50 24.50
N ALA A 52 -2.54 0.08 23.70
CA ALA A 52 -1.60 -0.97 24.08
C ALA A 52 -0.71 -0.52 25.26
N TYR A 53 -0.22 0.73 25.21
CA TYR A 53 0.49 1.32 26.34
C TYR A 53 -0.37 1.33 27.61
N GLU A 54 -1.57 1.87 27.56
CA GLU A 54 -2.49 1.89 28.71
C GLU A 54 -2.75 0.49 29.24
N PHE A 55 -2.95 -0.48 28.36
CA PHE A 55 -3.23 -1.87 28.76
C PHE A 55 -2.05 -2.53 29.47
N PHE A 56 -0.83 -2.38 28.94
CA PHE A 56 0.35 -3.05 29.47
C PHE A 56 0.99 -2.33 30.66
N PHE A 57 0.88 -1.00 30.75
CA PHE A 57 1.67 -0.17 31.68
C PHE A 57 0.84 0.58 32.73
N SER A 58 -0.50 0.50 32.70
CA SER A 58 -1.38 1.16 33.68
C SER A 58 -1.22 0.60 35.11
N ALA A 59 -0.89 -0.68 35.25
CA ALA A 59 -0.69 -1.33 36.51
C ALA A 59 0.80 -1.48 36.85
N GLU A 60 1.26 -0.95 37.99
CA GLU A 60 2.67 -1.05 38.38
C GLU A 60 3.12 -2.49 38.66
N SER A 61 2.20 -3.38 39.04
CA SER A 61 2.54 -4.71 39.56
C SER A 61 2.97 -5.74 38.50
N HIS A 62 2.75 -5.49 37.19
CA HIS A 62 3.04 -6.47 36.14
C HIS A 62 3.51 -5.82 34.84
N ARG A 63 4.33 -4.77 34.92
CA ARG A 63 4.88 -4.14 33.72
C ARG A 63 5.72 -5.14 32.93
N PRO A 64 5.55 -5.20 31.56
CA PRO A 64 6.35 -6.08 30.76
C PRO A 64 7.82 -5.65 30.74
N GLU A 65 8.74 -6.62 30.77
CA GLU A 65 10.16 -6.43 30.48
C GLU A 65 10.42 -6.51 28.95
N ALA A 66 9.50 -7.17 28.23
CA ALA A 66 9.53 -7.25 26.77
C ALA A 66 8.11 -7.35 26.20
N THR A 67 7.90 -6.74 25.04
CA THR A 67 6.67 -6.88 24.26
C THR A 67 7.00 -7.37 22.86
N VAL A 68 6.44 -8.50 22.50
CA VAL A 68 6.49 -9.06 21.15
C VAL A 68 5.24 -8.59 20.42
N CYS A 69 5.40 -7.90 19.29
CA CYS A 69 4.28 -7.43 18.48
C CYS A 69 4.10 -8.32 17.25
N ALA A 70 2.84 -8.55 16.87
CA ALA A 70 2.54 -9.40 15.73
C ALA A 70 3.06 -8.83 14.39
N ASN A 71 3.29 -7.53 14.28
CA ASN A 71 3.99 -6.93 13.14
C ASN A 71 4.75 -5.64 13.52
N ASP A 72 5.53 -5.11 12.58
CA ASP A 72 6.36 -3.92 12.78
C ASP A 72 5.54 -2.63 12.91
N PHE A 73 4.38 -2.53 12.23
CA PHE A 73 3.49 -1.36 12.35
C PHE A 73 2.99 -1.17 13.79
N MET A 74 2.56 -2.25 14.42
CA MET A 74 2.11 -2.22 15.82
C MET A 74 3.27 -2.02 16.77
N ALA A 75 4.43 -2.65 16.51
CA ALA A 75 5.64 -2.46 17.32
C ALA A 75 6.09 -1.00 17.30
N ARG A 76 6.09 -0.36 16.13
CA ARG A 76 6.38 1.06 15.97
C ARG A 76 5.37 1.94 16.73
N ALA A 77 4.08 1.66 16.61
CA ALA A 77 3.05 2.42 17.29
C ALA A 77 3.19 2.35 18.82
N LEU A 78 3.49 1.16 19.34
CA LEU A 78 3.78 0.97 20.78
C LEU A 78 5.04 1.71 21.20
N THR A 79 6.15 1.63 20.44
CA THR A 79 7.41 2.31 20.76
C THR A 79 7.21 3.82 20.85
N ILE A 80 6.46 4.42 19.91
CA ILE A 80 6.13 5.85 19.94
C ILE A 80 5.31 6.22 21.18
N ALA A 81 4.33 5.39 21.55
CA ALA A 81 3.53 5.62 22.75
C ALA A 81 4.37 5.51 24.03
N LEU A 82 5.27 4.53 24.11
CA LEU A 82 6.21 4.37 25.24
C LEU A 82 7.10 5.60 25.40
N GLU A 83 7.72 6.08 24.32
CA GLU A 83 8.57 7.27 24.31
C GLU A 83 7.80 8.51 24.80
N LYS A 84 6.58 8.72 24.32
CA LYS A 84 5.70 9.82 24.73
C LYS A 84 5.42 9.81 26.24
N HIS A 85 5.37 8.65 26.85
CA HIS A 85 5.15 8.47 28.29
C HIS A 85 6.46 8.30 29.09
N GLY A 86 7.62 8.56 28.46
CA GLY A 86 8.93 8.55 29.13
C GLY A 86 9.46 7.17 29.47
N ILE A 87 8.94 6.11 28.83
CA ILE A 87 9.45 4.73 28.98
C ILE A 87 10.47 4.48 27.87
N LEU A 88 11.67 4.12 28.27
CA LEU A 88 12.81 3.96 27.37
C LEU A 88 12.89 2.53 26.79
N VAL A 89 13.02 2.45 25.48
CA VAL A 89 13.28 1.19 24.74
C VAL A 89 14.75 1.22 24.31
N PRO A 90 15.55 0.21 24.60
CA PRO A 90 15.23 -1.07 25.27
C PRO A 90 15.44 -1.07 26.80
N GLN A 91 15.78 0.06 27.45
CA GLN A 91 16.26 0.11 28.82
C GLN A 91 15.19 -0.35 29.84
N ASP A 92 13.95 0.17 29.68
CA ASP A 92 12.83 -0.16 30.56
C ASP A 92 12.01 -1.34 30.01
N VAL A 93 11.87 -1.43 28.69
CA VAL A 93 11.15 -2.50 28.00
C VAL A 93 11.72 -2.76 26.63
N MET A 94 11.92 -4.03 26.27
CA MET A 94 12.30 -4.44 24.94
C MET A 94 11.06 -4.56 24.05
N VAL A 95 11.19 -4.17 22.77
CA VAL A 95 10.10 -4.29 21.79
C VAL A 95 10.62 -5.00 20.53
N SER A 96 9.84 -5.96 20.03
CA SER A 96 10.15 -6.64 18.76
C SER A 96 8.92 -6.73 17.87
N GLY A 97 9.16 -6.79 16.55
CA GLY A 97 8.13 -6.91 15.52
C GLY A 97 8.37 -8.09 14.58
N VAL A 98 7.59 -8.13 13.53
CA VAL A 98 7.65 -9.11 12.42
C VAL A 98 7.46 -8.35 11.11
N ASP A 99 7.99 -8.87 10.02
CA ASP A 99 7.92 -8.47 8.61
C ASP A 99 9.20 -7.78 8.09
N ASN A 100 10.05 -7.22 8.96
CA ASN A 100 11.21 -6.39 8.58
C ASN A 100 10.81 -5.28 7.59
N SER A 101 9.68 -4.65 7.85
CA SER A 101 9.16 -3.55 7.05
C SER A 101 10.06 -2.31 7.15
N PRO A 102 9.97 -1.34 6.21
CA PRO A 102 10.68 -0.07 6.32
C PRO A 102 10.44 0.62 7.66
N GLU A 103 9.23 0.55 8.20
CA GLU A 103 8.83 1.15 9.47
C GLU A 103 9.66 0.66 10.67
N SER A 104 10.14 -0.59 10.62
CA SER A 104 11.00 -1.14 11.70
C SER A 104 12.35 -0.43 11.81
N ARG A 105 12.78 0.28 10.76
CA ARG A 105 14.01 1.07 10.69
C ARG A 105 13.77 2.57 10.84
N GLU A 106 12.50 3.00 10.75
CA GLU A 106 12.10 4.42 10.82
C GLU A 106 11.86 4.91 12.23
N VAL A 107 11.63 4.02 13.16
CA VAL A 107 11.49 4.35 14.58
C VAL A 107 12.83 4.27 15.29
N LEU A 108 13.00 5.06 16.33
CA LEU A 108 14.17 5.03 17.19
C LEU A 108 13.74 4.65 18.61
N PRO A 109 14.37 3.61 19.20
CA PRO A 109 15.40 2.72 18.63
C PRO A 109 14.85 1.86 17.48
N GLN A 110 15.73 1.49 16.52
CA GLN A 110 15.33 0.61 15.43
C GLN A 110 14.84 -0.74 15.95
N LEU A 111 13.74 -1.25 15.39
CA LEU A 111 13.10 -2.45 15.90
C LEU A 111 13.82 -3.73 15.50
N THR A 112 14.10 -4.59 16.47
CA THR A 112 14.33 -6.00 16.24
C THR A 112 13.11 -6.60 15.57
N SER A 113 13.30 -7.27 14.45
CA SER A 113 12.19 -7.79 13.66
C SER A 113 12.51 -9.14 13.02
N ILE A 114 11.48 -9.94 12.79
CA ILE A 114 11.58 -11.20 12.05
C ILE A 114 11.42 -10.88 10.57
N ALA A 115 12.48 -11.11 9.79
CA ALA A 115 12.48 -10.95 8.35
C ALA A 115 11.93 -12.19 7.66
N ILE A 116 10.87 -12.01 6.88
CA ILE A 116 10.27 -13.04 6.03
C ILE A 116 10.93 -12.94 4.65
N ASP A 117 11.42 -14.07 4.10
CA ASP A 117 11.99 -14.11 2.75
C ASP A 117 10.87 -14.19 1.70
N ASN A 118 10.25 -13.04 1.42
CA ASN A 118 9.18 -12.91 0.45
C ASN A 118 9.60 -13.31 -0.97
N VAL A 119 10.88 -13.15 -1.33
CA VAL A 119 11.40 -13.53 -2.65
C VAL A 119 11.39 -15.06 -2.81
N THR A 120 11.89 -15.77 -1.81
CA THR A 120 11.84 -17.23 -1.81
C THR A 120 10.41 -17.75 -1.75
N MET A 121 9.54 -17.14 -0.93
CA MET A 121 8.12 -17.49 -0.88
C MET A 121 7.44 -17.33 -2.24
N ALA A 122 7.67 -16.22 -2.93
CA ALA A 122 7.10 -15.98 -4.25
C ALA A 122 7.61 -17.00 -5.29
N LYS A 123 8.91 -17.30 -5.29
CA LYS A 123 9.48 -18.33 -6.18
C LYS A 123 8.86 -19.69 -5.94
N GLU A 124 8.76 -20.11 -4.69
CA GLU A 124 8.16 -21.39 -4.32
C GLU A 124 6.68 -21.47 -4.70
N ALA A 125 5.93 -20.38 -4.54
CA ALA A 125 4.53 -20.31 -4.98
C ALA A 125 4.40 -20.48 -6.50
N VAL A 126 5.25 -19.82 -7.30
CA VAL A 126 5.25 -19.97 -8.77
C VAL A 126 5.61 -21.41 -9.18
N TYR A 127 6.64 -22.00 -8.55
CA TYR A 127 7.01 -23.38 -8.82
C TYR A 127 5.90 -24.37 -8.46
N LEU A 128 5.21 -24.14 -7.33
CA LEU A 128 4.08 -24.96 -6.92
C LEU A 128 2.94 -24.91 -7.96
N VAL A 129 2.58 -23.71 -8.43
CA VAL A 129 1.56 -23.56 -9.48
C VAL A 129 1.96 -24.26 -10.77
N ARG A 130 3.21 -24.09 -11.23
CA ARG A 130 3.72 -24.79 -12.42
C ARG A 130 3.60 -26.29 -12.24
N ASP A 131 4.12 -26.85 -11.16
CA ASP A 131 4.15 -28.27 -10.90
C ASP A 131 2.73 -28.87 -10.81
N LEU A 132 1.77 -28.12 -10.23
CA LEU A 132 0.36 -28.49 -10.23
C LEU A 132 -0.24 -28.55 -11.64
N LEU A 133 0.10 -27.57 -12.51
CA LEU A 133 -0.38 -27.55 -13.90
C LEU A 133 0.22 -28.68 -14.75
N GLU A 134 1.46 -29.06 -14.47
CA GLU A 134 2.17 -30.16 -15.14
C GLU A 134 1.86 -31.54 -14.54
N GLY A 135 1.04 -31.61 -13.47
CA GLY A 135 0.69 -32.83 -12.79
C GLY A 135 1.84 -33.48 -11.99
N VAL A 136 2.87 -32.68 -11.66
CA VAL A 136 4.01 -33.13 -10.86
C VAL A 136 3.63 -33.12 -9.38
N PRO A 137 3.79 -34.30 -8.68
CA PRO A 137 3.50 -34.35 -7.25
C PRO A 137 4.43 -33.48 -6.45
N ARG A 138 3.86 -32.62 -5.57
CA ARG A 138 4.61 -31.75 -4.66
C ARG A 138 3.92 -31.67 -3.29
N GLU A 139 4.72 -31.42 -2.24
CA GLU A 139 4.17 -31.18 -0.92
C GLU A 139 3.24 -29.95 -0.92
N ARG A 140 2.11 -30.08 -0.24
CA ARG A 140 1.12 -28.99 -0.13
C ARG A 140 1.60 -27.82 0.70
N ASN A 141 2.42 -28.08 1.72
CA ASN A 141 2.92 -27.07 2.63
C ASN A 141 4.42 -26.91 2.44
N ILE A 142 4.85 -25.73 2.03
CA ILE A 142 6.25 -25.39 1.85
C ILE A 142 6.59 -24.34 2.91
N TYR A 143 7.57 -24.64 3.75
CA TYR A 143 8.02 -23.75 4.81
C TYR A 143 9.27 -23.00 4.37
N VAL A 144 9.20 -21.69 4.39
CA VAL A 144 10.35 -20.81 4.12
C VAL A 144 10.88 -20.29 5.47
N PRO A 145 12.16 -20.53 5.80
CA PRO A 145 12.71 -20.10 7.08
C PRO A 145 12.78 -18.58 7.17
N ALA A 146 12.36 -18.02 8.30
CA ALA A 146 12.51 -16.61 8.63
C ALA A 146 13.82 -16.35 9.39
N LYS A 147 14.29 -15.09 9.39
CA LYS A 147 15.50 -14.65 10.11
C LYS A 147 15.16 -13.59 11.13
N ILE A 148 15.76 -13.67 12.32
CA ILE A 148 15.67 -12.60 13.32
C ILE A 148 16.78 -11.59 13.02
N LEU A 149 16.40 -10.33 12.85
CA LEU A 149 17.30 -9.21 12.72
C LEU A 149 17.30 -8.43 14.02
N PHE A 150 18.34 -8.65 14.81
CA PHE A 150 18.51 -7.95 16.10
C PHE A 150 18.93 -6.50 15.85
N ARG A 151 18.22 -5.56 16.50
CA ARG A 151 18.46 -4.12 16.43
C ARG A 151 18.39 -3.50 17.85
N GLU A 152 18.41 -2.16 17.91
CA GLU A 152 18.53 -1.42 19.16
C GLU A 152 17.38 -1.69 20.14
N SER A 153 16.17 -1.97 19.67
CA SER A 153 15.00 -2.16 20.55
C SER A 153 15.07 -3.37 21.48
N THR A 154 16.04 -4.27 21.29
CA THR A 154 16.29 -5.43 22.17
C THR A 154 17.76 -5.58 22.58
N LYS A 155 18.66 -4.70 22.12
CA LYS A 155 20.09 -4.69 22.43
C LYS A 155 20.54 -3.30 22.82
N ASP A 156 21.48 -3.25 23.76
CA ASP A 156 22.22 -2.04 24.06
C ASP A 156 23.28 -1.84 22.96
N CYS A 157 23.02 -0.92 22.04
CA CYS A 157 23.88 -0.60 20.90
C CYS A 157 24.55 0.76 21.13
N THR A 158 25.64 0.76 21.89
CA THR A 158 26.38 1.98 22.26
C THR A 158 27.31 2.54 21.16
N ASP A 159 27.49 1.85 20.02
CA ASP A 159 28.55 2.17 19.04
C ASP A 159 28.07 2.82 17.71
N ARG A 160 26.86 3.43 17.64
CA ARG A 160 26.31 3.86 16.34
C ARG A 160 25.79 5.30 16.24
N GLU A 161 26.18 6.22 17.10
CA GLU A 161 25.64 7.60 17.05
C GLU A 161 25.96 8.36 15.76
N ASP A 162 27.16 8.21 15.17
CA ASP A 162 27.55 8.97 13.98
C ASP A 162 26.87 8.51 12.68
N LYS A 163 26.76 7.20 12.45
CA LYS A 163 26.10 6.68 11.23
C LYS A 163 24.58 6.90 11.22
N ARG A 164 23.99 6.98 12.40
CA ARG A 164 22.55 7.15 12.60
C ARG A 164 22.05 8.53 12.18
N SER A 165 22.82 9.56 12.43
CA SER A 165 22.51 10.93 12.04
C SER A 165 22.41 11.07 10.52
N ASP A 166 23.35 10.48 9.80
CA ASP A 166 23.38 10.52 8.33
C ASP A 166 22.26 9.70 7.71
N GLU A 167 21.97 8.50 8.25
CA GLU A 167 20.85 7.67 7.78
C GLU A 167 19.48 8.36 7.99
N ILE A 168 19.27 9.02 9.13
CA ILE A 168 18.05 9.78 9.41
C ILE A 168 17.94 10.98 8.47
N TYR A 169 19.05 11.69 8.24
CA TYR A 169 19.08 12.86 7.36
C TYR A 169 18.77 12.47 5.91
N GLN A 170 19.39 11.41 5.39
CA GLN A 170 19.10 10.88 4.06
C GLN A 170 17.63 10.49 3.91
N LYS A 171 17.09 9.82 4.90
CA LYS A 171 15.69 9.40 4.91
C LYS A 171 14.71 10.59 4.98
N LEU A 172 15.07 11.64 5.71
CA LEU A 172 14.31 12.89 5.74
C LEU A 172 14.30 13.56 4.36
N ILE A 173 15.43 13.57 3.66
CA ILE A 173 15.55 14.06 2.29
C ILE A 173 14.65 13.24 1.35
N GLU A 174 14.77 11.92 1.36
CA GLU A 174 13.96 11.02 0.53
C GLU A 174 12.46 11.21 0.77
N THR A 175 12.05 11.29 2.04
CA THR A 175 10.65 11.53 2.42
C THR A 175 10.17 12.90 1.93
N ARG A 176 11.01 13.92 2.04
CA ARG A 176 10.70 15.26 1.55
C ARG A 176 10.59 15.32 0.03
N GLU A 177 11.50 14.66 -0.68
CA GLU A 177 11.45 14.58 -2.15
C GLU A 177 10.20 13.85 -2.63
N LYS A 178 9.84 12.75 -1.96
CA LYS A 178 8.62 12.00 -2.22
C LYS A 178 7.36 12.86 -2.03
N HIS A 179 7.30 13.60 -0.92
CA HIS A 179 6.19 14.52 -0.63
C HIS A 179 6.13 15.67 -1.66
N ASN A 180 7.27 16.21 -2.06
CA ASN A 180 7.34 17.24 -3.09
C ASN A 180 6.85 16.72 -4.45
N ARG A 181 7.24 15.50 -4.87
CA ARG A 181 6.76 14.89 -6.11
C ARG A 181 5.24 14.78 -6.15
N GLN A 182 4.64 14.31 -5.05
CA GLN A 182 3.19 14.22 -4.92
C GLN A 182 2.52 15.60 -4.99
N SER A 183 3.07 16.59 -4.28
CA SER A 183 2.54 17.96 -4.27
C SER A 183 2.58 18.58 -5.66
N TYR A 184 3.68 18.45 -6.40
CA TYR A 184 3.80 19.00 -7.75
C TYR A 184 2.77 18.40 -8.71
N PHE A 185 2.63 17.06 -8.73
CA PHE A 185 1.65 16.41 -9.59
C PHE A 185 0.21 16.80 -9.22
N SER A 186 -0.10 16.81 -7.92
CA SER A 186 -1.44 17.21 -7.46
C SER A 186 -1.77 18.65 -7.81
N MET A 187 -0.82 19.57 -7.68
CA MET A 187 -1.01 20.98 -8.06
C MET A 187 -1.23 21.17 -9.57
N ASP A 188 -0.42 20.49 -10.40
CA ASP A 188 -0.61 20.51 -11.85
C ASP A 188 -1.99 19.96 -12.25
N MET A 189 -2.49 18.93 -11.54
CA MET A 189 -3.77 18.29 -11.82
C MET A 189 -4.98 19.05 -11.27
N ASP A 190 -4.82 19.86 -10.24
CA ASP A 190 -5.93 20.58 -9.57
C ASP A 190 -6.57 21.64 -10.48
N GLY A 191 -5.76 22.27 -11.34
CA GLY A 191 -6.24 23.22 -12.36
C GLY A 191 -6.82 22.59 -13.62
N CYS A 192 -6.79 21.29 -13.76
CA CYS A 192 -7.12 20.58 -14.99
C CYS A 192 -8.63 20.56 -15.27
N THR A 193 -9.01 21.08 -16.43
CA THR A 193 -10.42 21.28 -16.79
C THR A 193 -11.00 20.22 -17.74
N ASP A 194 -10.15 19.56 -18.50
CA ASP A 194 -10.58 18.57 -19.48
C ASP A 194 -9.58 17.42 -19.67
N TYR A 195 -10.00 16.45 -20.47
CA TYR A 195 -9.26 15.22 -20.72
C TYR A 195 -7.98 15.44 -21.55
N ALA A 196 -7.98 16.42 -22.43
CA ALA A 196 -6.83 16.71 -23.29
C ALA A 196 -5.71 17.35 -22.46
N GLU A 197 -6.06 18.29 -21.59
CA GLU A 197 -5.16 18.92 -20.62
C GLU A 197 -4.59 17.88 -19.63
N MET A 198 -5.45 17.01 -19.09
CA MET A 198 -5.01 15.91 -18.21
C MET A 198 -3.93 15.05 -18.86
N LYS A 199 -4.11 14.65 -20.12
CA LYS A 199 -3.12 13.84 -20.84
C LYS A 199 -1.77 14.55 -20.97
N GLN A 200 -1.79 15.86 -21.23
CA GLN A 200 -0.56 16.66 -21.31
C GLN A 200 0.16 16.75 -19.95
N ILE A 201 -0.61 16.96 -18.86
CA ILE A 201 -0.07 17.00 -17.51
C ILE A 201 0.53 15.66 -17.12
N VAL A 202 -0.16 14.55 -17.40
CA VAL A 202 0.34 13.20 -17.14
C VAL A 202 1.63 12.96 -17.91
N ALA A 203 1.68 13.28 -19.21
CA ALA A 203 2.88 13.09 -20.02
C ALA A 203 4.06 13.93 -19.51
N LYS A 204 3.82 15.21 -19.18
CA LYS A 204 4.82 16.12 -18.63
C LYS A 204 5.43 15.62 -17.31
N ASN A 205 4.61 14.99 -16.48
CA ASN A 205 4.98 14.58 -15.12
C ASN A 205 5.35 13.08 -15.01
N LEU A 206 5.38 12.33 -16.13
CA LEU A 206 5.64 10.89 -16.10
C LEU A 206 7.01 10.55 -15.50
N TYR A 207 8.02 11.42 -15.69
CA TYR A 207 9.35 11.30 -15.10
C TYR A 207 9.34 11.18 -13.56
N LEU A 208 8.29 11.68 -12.91
CA LEU A 208 8.13 11.56 -11.45
C LEU A 208 7.93 10.11 -10.99
N LEU A 209 7.50 9.21 -11.89
CA LEU A 209 7.42 7.77 -11.65
C LEU A 209 8.79 7.06 -11.77
N GLY A 210 9.89 7.79 -11.95
CA GLY A 210 11.22 7.24 -12.07
C GLY A 210 11.49 6.65 -13.45
N THR A 211 11.97 5.40 -13.52
CA THR A 211 12.37 4.73 -14.77
C THR A 211 11.18 4.17 -15.57
N CYS A 212 10.04 4.86 -15.58
CA CYS A 212 8.86 4.45 -16.33
C CYS A 212 9.14 4.51 -17.84
N LYS A 213 9.04 3.38 -18.53
CA LYS A 213 9.22 3.26 -19.98
C LYS A 213 7.92 3.32 -20.76
N GLU A 214 6.88 2.71 -20.20
CA GLU A 214 5.57 2.67 -20.83
C GLU A 214 4.47 3.02 -19.81
N PHE A 215 3.54 3.83 -20.24
CA PHE A 215 2.35 4.19 -19.48
C PHE A 215 1.10 4.08 -20.35
N TYR A 216 0.09 3.37 -19.86
CA TYR A 216 -1.18 3.21 -20.55
C TYR A 216 -2.34 3.52 -19.63
N LEU A 217 -3.33 4.24 -20.15
CA LEU A 217 -4.55 4.58 -19.44
C LEU A 217 -5.74 3.94 -20.17
N GLY A 218 -6.24 2.85 -19.62
CA GLY A 218 -7.45 2.18 -20.07
C GLY A 218 -8.69 2.76 -19.40
N LEU A 219 -9.69 3.17 -20.17
CA LEU A 219 -10.93 3.77 -19.69
C LEU A 219 -12.12 2.86 -19.92
N LEU A 220 -12.95 2.72 -18.91
CA LEU A 220 -14.19 1.95 -18.95
C LEU A 220 -15.38 2.86 -19.25
N GLY A 221 -16.29 2.42 -20.12
CA GLY A 221 -17.54 3.11 -20.43
C GLY A 221 -17.43 4.21 -21.49
N GLU A 222 -18.56 4.62 -22.05
CA GLU A 222 -18.68 5.80 -22.90
C GLU A 222 -19.08 7.03 -22.10
N GLU A 223 -18.71 8.22 -22.58
CA GLU A 223 -19.12 9.51 -21.99
C GLU A 223 -20.64 9.63 -21.77
N LYS A 224 -21.46 8.90 -22.51
CA LYS A 224 -22.92 8.91 -22.43
C LYS A 224 -23.50 8.04 -21.32
N ASP A 225 -22.74 7.05 -20.83
CA ASP A 225 -23.24 6.06 -19.85
C ASP A 225 -23.00 6.45 -18.39
N HIS A 226 -22.35 7.57 -18.15
CA HIS A 226 -21.95 8.04 -16.81
C HIS A 226 -23.10 8.38 -15.85
N ILE A 227 -24.35 8.38 -16.32
CA ILE A 227 -25.53 8.63 -15.49
C ILE A 227 -26.02 7.35 -14.78
N ARG A 228 -25.55 6.16 -15.19
CA ARG A 228 -26.01 4.85 -14.65
C ARG A 228 -25.04 4.20 -13.66
N TYR A 229 -24.13 4.96 -13.06
CA TYR A 229 -23.04 4.44 -12.22
C TYR A 229 -23.44 3.67 -10.97
N PHE A 230 -24.67 3.67 -10.53
CA PHE A 230 -25.10 2.95 -9.34
C PHE A 230 -25.36 1.45 -9.56
N LYS A 231 -25.29 0.96 -10.82
CA LYS A 231 -25.34 -0.48 -11.14
C LYS A 231 -24.42 -0.73 -12.32
N GLN A 232 -23.10 -0.80 -12.09
CA GLN A 232 -22.18 -1.21 -13.14
C GLN A 232 -22.17 -2.73 -13.28
N ASP A 233 -22.75 -3.21 -14.38
CA ASP A 233 -22.22 -4.40 -15.01
C ASP A 233 -20.81 -4.08 -15.51
N ILE A 234 -19.83 -4.92 -15.19
CA ILE A 234 -18.45 -4.81 -15.71
C ILE A 234 -18.56 -4.75 -17.23
N THR A 235 -18.26 -3.58 -17.80
CA THR A 235 -18.31 -3.43 -19.27
C THR A 235 -17.27 -4.37 -19.86
N SER A 236 -17.66 -5.20 -20.81
CA SER A 236 -16.76 -6.15 -21.47
C SER A 236 -15.68 -5.46 -22.31
N TYR A 237 -15.71 -4.14 -22.45
CA TYR A 237 -14.86 -3.35 -23.32
C TYR A 237 -14.26 -2.15 -22.61
N ALA A 238 -13.03 -1.82 -22.99
CA ALA A 238 -12.31 -0.62 -22.60
C ALA A 238 -11.88 0.18 -23.85
N LYS A 239 -11.51 1.44 -23.67
CA LYS A 239 -10.84 2.29 -24.64
C LYS A 239 -9.49 2.70 -24.11
N LEU A 240 -8.47 2.70 -24.96
CA LEU A 240 -7.19 3.27 -24.61
C LEU A 240 -7.29 4.80 -24.71
N GLY A 241 -7.32 5.45 -23.54
CA GLY A 241 -7.42 6.91 -23.46
C GLY A 241 -6.08 7.60 -23.68
N MET A 242 -4.98 6.92 -23.31
CA MET A 242 -3.62 7.43 -23.43
C MET A 242 -2.63 6.29 -23.51
N ALA A 243 -1.58 6.46 -24.30
CA ALA A 243 -0.43 5.56 -24.38
C ALA A 243 0.85 6.38 -24.51
N ILE A 244 1.84 6.09 -23.69
CA ILE A 244 3.18 6.68 -23.76
C ILE A 244 4.19 5.54 -23.78
N ARG A 245 5.19 5.65 -24.64
CA ARG A 245 6.33 4.73 -24.71
C ARG A 245 7.58 5.54 -24.97
N ASP A 246 8.64 5.30 -24.19
CA ASP A 246 9.92 6.00 -24.26
C ASP A 246 9.74 7.53 -24.36
N ASP A 247 8.97 8.09 -23.42
CA ASP A 247 8.61 9.51 -23.29
C ASP A 247 7.83 10.10 -24.48
N GLN A 248 7.38 9.26 -25.42
CA GLN A 248 6.58 9.70 -26.57
C GLN A 248 5.14 9.26 -26.44
N MET A 249 4.23 10.22 -26.60
CA MET A 249 2.80 9.93 -26.67
C MET A 249 2.47 9.25 -28.02
N LEU A 250 1.93 8.04 -27.94
CA LEU A 250 1.50 7.28 -29.10
C LEU A 250 0.14 7.79 -29.60
N ASN A 251 0.00 7.80 -30.93
CA ASN A 251 -1.31 8.05 -31.52
C ASN A 251 -2.12 6.75 -31.46
N VAL A 252 -3.16 6.71 -30.62
CA VAL A 252 -4.01 5.54 -30.43
C VAL A 252 -5.33 5.74 -31.17
N SER A 253 -5.85 4.66 -31.74
CA SER A 253 -7.10 4.70 -32.54
C SER A 253 -8.31 5.13 -31.72
N GLY A 254 -8.28 4.91 -30.40
CA GLY A 254 -9.41 5.11 -29.50
C GLY A 254 -10.55 4.10 -29.72
N GLU A 255 -10.28 3.03 -30.48
CA GLU A 255 -11.22 1.93 -30.65
C GLU A 255 -11.43 1.13 -29.38
N ARG A 256 -12.57 0.45 -29.31
CA ARG A 256 -12.90 -0.41 -28.18
C ARG A 256 -12.18 -1.75 -28.32
N PHE A 257 -11.58 -2.22 -27.26
CA PHE A 257 -11.02 -3.57 -27.15
C PHE A 257 -11.61 -4.30 -25.95
N ARG A 258 -11.48 -5.61 -25.90
CA ARG A 258 -12.00 -6.40 -24.77
C ARG A 258 -11.19 -6.13 -23.51
N GLN A 259 -11.87 -5.78 -22.44
CA GLN A 259 -11.22 -5.46 -21.15
C GLN A 259 -10.29 -6.56 -20.66
N LYS A 260 -10.61 -7.83 -20.93
CA LYS A 260 -9.76 -8.97 -20.54
C LYS A 260 -8.39 -8.98 -21.19
N ASP A 261 -8.24 -8.31 -22.33
CA ASP A 261 -6.97 -8.23 -23.07
C ASP A 261 -6.04 -7.15 -22.48
N LEU A 262 -6.56 -6.31 -21.55
CA LEU A 262 -5.89 -5.20 -20.85
C LEU A 262 -5.34 -4.10 -21.73
N LEU A 263 -4.73 -4.43 -22.87
CA LEU A 263 -4.19 -3.52 -23.88
C LEU A 263 -4.67 -3.97 -25.27
N PRO A 264 -4.91 -3.03 -26.21
CA PRO A 264 -5.21 -3.37 -27.58
C PRO A 264 -3.95 -3.84 -28.33
N GLU A 265 -4.12 -4.67 -29.35
CA GLU A 265 -3.01 -5.23 -30.15
C GLU A 265 -2.11 -4.15 -30.77
N GLU A 266 -2.64 -2.96 -31.09
CA GLU A 266 -1.89 -1.84 -31.68
C GLU A 266 -0.72 -1.33 -30.82
N VAL A 267 -0.75 -1.57 -29.50
CA VAL A 267 0.32 -1.15 -28.58
C VAL A 267 1.09 -2.33 -27.99
N CYS A 268 0.70 -3.56 -28.31
CA CYS A 268 1.40 -4.77 -27.90
C CYS A 268 2.56 -5.06 -28.86
N ASP A 269 3.64 -5.62 -28.33
CA ASP A 269 4.75 -6.20 -29.11
C ASP A 269 5.02 -7.62 -28.62
N ASP A 270 5.84 -8.37 -29.37
CA ASP A 270 6.15 -9.77 -29.07
C ASP A 270 7.18 -9.95 -27.93
N SER A 271 7.57 -8.87 -27.26
CA SER A 271 8.56 -8.92 -26.18
C SER A 271 7.91 -9.26 -24.82
N TRP A 272 8.62 -10.05 -24.02
CA TRP A 272 8.22 -10.30 -22.64
C TRP A 272 8.43 -9.06 -21.78
N LYS A 273 7.35 -8.55 -21.16
CA LYS A 273 7.36 -7.38 -20.30
C LYS A 273 6.64 -7.64 -19.00
N VAL A 274 7.06 -6.95 -17.95
CA VAL A 274 6.35 -6.93 -16.67
C VAL A 274 5.60 -5.62 -16.58
N TYR A 275 4.28 -5.74 -16.45
CA TYR A 275 3.39 -4.60 -16.27
C TYR A 275 2.80 -4.57 -14.88
N TYR A 276 2.72 -3.39 -14.31
CA TYR A 276 2.03 -3.12 -13.06
C TYR A 276 0.72 -2.41 -13.36
N LEU A 277 -0.38 -3.04 -12.96
CA LEU A 277 -1.72 -2.53 -13.20
C LEU A 277 -2.32 -1.97 -11.92
N ARG A 278 -2.94 -0.80 -12.01
CA ARG A 278 -3.73 -0.19 -10.95
C ARG A 278 -5.11 0.21 -11.44
N VAL A 279 -6.14 -0.20 -10.70
CA VAL A 279 -7.52 0.22 -10.99
C VAL A 279 -7.72 1.66 -10.56
N LEU A 280 -8.32 2.46 -11.43
CA LEU A 280 -8.69 3.85 -11.19
C LEU A 280 -10.15 3.89 -10.73
N HIS A 281 -10.36 4.20 -9.47
CA HIS A 281 -11.70 4.19 -8.87
C HIS A 281 -11.87 5.29 -7.82
N ASN A 282 -13.11 5.66 -7.56
CA ASN A 282 -13.48 6.48 -6.41
C ASN A 282 -14.69 5.85 -5.74
N ARG A 283 -14.49 5.30 -4.53
CA ARG A 283 -15.49 4.50 -3.80
C ARG A 283 -15.98 3.33 -4.68
N GLU A 284 -17.27 3.34 -5.05
CA GLU A 284 -17.89 2.29 -5.86
C GLU A 284 -17.79 2.53 -7.37
N LYS A 285 -17.25 3.68 -7.80
CA LYS A 285 -17.12 4.03 -9.22
C LYS A 285 -15.77 3.58 -9.75
N ASN A 286 -15.78 2.75 -10.78
CA ASN A 286 -14.59 2.32 -11.51
C ASN A 286 -14.49 3.09 -12.83
N PHE A 287 -13.39 3.81 -13.04
CA PHE A 287 -13.15 4.63 -14.24
C PHE A 287 -12.29 3.91 -15.26
N GLY A 288 -11.55 2.89 -14.85
CA GLY A 288 -10.62 2.19 -15.68
C GLY A 288 -9.38 1.73 -14.92
N TYR A 289 -8.25 1.75 -15.58
CA TYR A 289 -6.99 1.32 -15.00
C TYR A 289 -5.80 2.04 -15.63
N ALA A 290 -4.74 2.19 -14.86
CA ALA A 290 -3.43 2.62 -15.34
C ALA A 290 -2.48 1.41 -15.35
N ILE A 291 -1.68 1.31 -16.40
CA ILE A 291 -0.65 0.28 -16.57
C ILE A 291 0.68 0.99 -16.75
N VAL A 292 1.70 0.55 -16.03
CA VAL A 292 3.07 1.03 -16.17
C VAL A 292 4.05 -0.11 -16.37
N GLN A 293 5.12 0.15 -17.12
CA GLN A 293 6.27 -0.70 -17.26
C GLN A 293 7.52 0.11 -16.92
N PHE A 294 8.35 -0.42 -16.03
CA PHE A 294 9.62 0.19 -15.64
C PHE A 294 10.77 -0.42 -16.44
N GLU A 295 11.85 0.33 -16.60
CA GLU A 295 13.07 -0.13 -17.30
C GLU A 295 13.61 -1.41 -16.67
N ASN A 296 13.72 -1.43 -15.34
CA ASN A 296 14.06 -2.62 -14.59
C ASN A 296 12.79 -3.18 -13.91
N PRO A 297 12.35 -4.40 -14.26
CA PRO A 297 11.16 -5.01 -13.67
C PRO A 297 11.21 -5.18 -12.14
N LEU A 298 12.42 -5.14 -11.54
CA LEU A 298 12.59 -5.27 -10.10
C LEU A 298 12.38 -3.96 -9.33
N ASP A 299 12.40 -2.81 -10.02
CA ASP A 299 12.22 -1.51 -9.37
C ASP A 299 10.78 -1.37 -8.82
N GLY A 300 9.81 -1.93 -9.52
CA GLY A 300 8.40 -1.92 -9.11
C GLY A 300 7.81 -0.53 -8.88
N PRO A 301 6.51 -0.43 -8.66
CA PRO A 301 5.88 0.82 -8.30
C PRO A 301 6.12 1.15 -6.81
N ASP A 302 6.57 2.36 -6.53
CA ASP A 302 6.67 2.89 -5.17
C ASP A 302 5.30 3.39 -4.65
N GLU A 303 5.25 3.88 -3.38
CA GLU A 303 4.01 4.46 -2.82
C GLU A 303 3.54 5.68 -3.62
N PHE A 304 4.46 6.43 -4.24
CA PHE A 304 4.11 7.57 -5.08
C PHE A 304 3.23 7.15 -6.27
N TYR A 305 3.45 5.97 -6.86
CA TYR A 305 2.56 5.44 -7.90
C TYR A 305 1.12 5.22 -7.40
N HIS A 306 0.96 4.86 -6.11
CA HIS A 306 -0.36 4.79 -5.50
C HIS A 306 -1.04 6.15 -5.47
N ASP A 307 -0.36 7.15 -4.93
CA ASP A 307 -0.87 8.52 -4.79
C ASP A 307 -1.12 9.18 -6.15
N TRP A 308 -0.26 8.90 -7.13
CA TRP A 308 -0.44 9.28 -8.53
C TRP A 308 -1.79 8.79 -9.07
N ASN A 309 -2.10 7.51 -8.90
CA ASN A 309 -3.35 6.93 -9.37
C ASN A 309 -4.58 7.43 -8.60
N LEU A 310 -4.43 7.76 -7.31
CA LEU A 310 -5.50 8.41 -6.55
C LEU A 310 -5.81 9.80 -7.13
N THR A 311 -4.78 10.59 -7.41
CA THR A 311 -4.93 11.93 -8.03
C THR A 311 -5.60 11.82 -9.40
N LEU A 312 -5.16 10.88 -10.26
CA LEU A 312 -5.82 10.61 -11.55
C LEU A 312 -7.30 10.23 -11.37
N SER A 313 -7.60 9.34 -10.42
CA SER A 313 -8.97 8.91 -10.15
C SER A 313 -9.86 10.06 -9.70
N GLN A 314 -9.34 10.95 -8.85
CA GLN A 314 -10.05 12.15 -8.39
C GLN A 314 -10.30 13.12 -9.54
N THR A 315 -9.30 13.40 -10.38
CA THR A 315 -9.43 14.28 -11.53
C THR A 315 -10.46 13.76 -12.52
N ILE A 316 -10.41 12.47 -12.86
CA ILE A 316 -11.40 11.83 -13.72
C ILE A 316 -12.80 11.93 -13.11
N ASN A 317 -12.95 11.65 -11.81
CA ASN A 317 -14.24 11.80 -11.12
C ASN A 317 -14.77 13.25 -11.16
N ASN A 318 -13.88 14.24 -11.04
CA ASN A 318 -14.26 15.65 -11.12
C ASN A 318 -14.78 16.01 -12.52
N PHE A 319 -14.14 15.51 -13.59
CA PHE A 319 -14.65 15.72 -14.96
C PHE A 319 -16.05 15.16 -15.14
N TYR A 320 -16.29 13.94 -14.67
CA TYR A 320 -17.61 13.32 -14.75
C TYR A 320 -18.64 14.09 -13.95
N THR A 321 -18.32 14.49 -12.74
CA THR A 321 -19.22 15.23 -11.87
C THR A 321 -19.56 16.60 -12.47
N THR A 322 -18.57 17.31 -13.00
CA THR A 322 -18.76 18.61 -13.65
C THR A 322 -19.63 18.49 -14.91
N LYS A 323 -19.34 17.53 -15.78
CA LYS A 323 -20.19 17.27 -16.98
C LYS A 323 -21.63 16.92 -16.60
N TYR A 324 -21.81 16.10 -15.57
CA TYR A 324 -23.15 15.77 -15.06
C TYR A 324 -23.90 16.99 -14.57
N LEU A 325 -23.25 17.85 -13.76
CA LEU A 325 -23.86 19.08 -13.23
C LEU A 325 -24.24 20.07 -14.34
N ILE A 326 -23.37 20.24 -15.36
CA ILE A 326 -23.66 21.08 -16.52
C ILE A 326 -24.92 20.57 -17.26
N ARG A 327 -24.99 19.26 -17.50
CA ARG A 327 -26.13 18.65 -18.18
C ARG A 327 -27.42 18.81 -17.40
N LEU A 328 -27.37 18.53 -16.09
CA LEU A 328 -28.52 18.69 -15.21
C LEU A 328 -29.03 20.15 -15.22
N ASN A 329 -28.11 21.11 -15.19
CA ASN A 329 -28.46 22.53 -15.24
C ASN A 329 -29.10 22.90 -16.57
N GLN A 330 -28.64 22.34 -17.69
CA GLN A 330 -29.25 22.55 -19.00
C GLN A 330 -30.66 21.94 -19.08
N GLU A 331 -30.86 20.75 -18.52
CA GLU A 331 -32.18 20.10 -18.45
C GLU A 331 -33.16 20.94 -17.60
N LEU A 332 -32.74 21.38 -16.43
CA LEU A 332 -33.53 22.25 -15.56
C LEU A 332 -33.91 23.58 -16.22
N ARG A 333 -32.99 24.22 -16.95
CA ARG A 333 -33.30 25.45 -17.70
C ARG A 333 -34.36 25.19 -18.78
N ARG A 334 -34.24 24.11 -19.55
CA ARG A 334 -35.22 23.73 -20.58
C ARG A 334 -36.61 23.47 -19.98
N ASP A 335 -36.67 22.83 -18.82
CA ASP A 335 -37.93 22.56 -18.14
C ASP A 335 -38.53 23.86 -17.61
N MET A 336 -37.76 24.76 -17.02
CA MET A 336 -38.21 26.09 -16.60
C MET A 336 -38.76 26.92 -17.78
N GLU A 337 -38.07 26.92 -18.93
CA GLU A 337 -38.56 27.60 -20.14
C GLU A 337 -39.86 27.03 -20.64
N ARG A 338 -40.06 25.71 -20.56
CA ARG A 338 -41.32 25.06 -20.88
C ARG A 338 -42.48 25.48 -19.94
N TYR A 339 -42.16 25.58 -18.63
CA TYR A 339 -43.19 26.03 -17.65
C TYR A 339 -43.55 27.51 -17.79
N LEU A 340 -42.64 28.35 -18.23
CA LEU A 340 -42.84 29.78 -18.46
C LEU A 340 -43.54 30.09 -19.78
N SER A 341 -43.61 29.13 -20.72
CA SER A 341 -44.27 29.25 -22.03
C SER A 341 -45.69 28.72 -22.03
N ILE A 342 -46.22 28.24 -20.92
CA ILE A 342 -47.59 27.87 -20.66
C ILE A 342 -48.28 28.98 -19.86
#